data_b39b2be24c1873641289471bdbfb6a37
#
_entry.id   b39b2be24c1873641289471bdbfb6a37
#
_cell.length_a   1.000
_cell.length_b   1.000
_cell.length_c   1.000
_cell.angle_alpha   90.00
_cell.angle_beta   90.00
_cell.angle_gamma   90.00
#
_symmetry.space_group_name_H-M   'P 1'
#
loop_
_entity.id
_entity.type
_entity.pdbx_description
1 polymer ?
#
loop_
_entity_poly.entity_id
_entity_poly.type
_entity_poly.pdbx_seq_one_letter_code
_entity_poly.pdbx_strand_id
1 'polypeptide(L)'
;MRIEPYQLKYFEDCIKILRSNTPKYIDPSEHSMFMDYLSRDRITYFVLFDGLNLIACGGYGLNKQKTKAGLDWGLVQSKYHNKGYGSELLRYRLSHIQSNYPGIDIHLDTSQKTYKFYEKFGFIVEKITANGYGAELDQYDMVLKTIPEN
;
A
#
# COMPACT_ATOMS: atom_id res chain seq x y z
N MET A 1 18.93 -5.41 -0.26
CA MET A 1 17.52 -5.02 -0.44
C MET A 1 17.45 -3.97 -1.55
N ARG A 2 16.58 -4.16 -2.54
CA ARG A 2 16.40 -3.18 -3.60
C ARG A 2 14.91 -3.00 -3.91
N ILE A 3 14.54 -1.78 -4.30
CA ILE A 3 13.19 -1.45 -4.73
C ILE A 3 13.26 -0.97 -6.17
N GLU A 4 12.38 -1.49 -7.01
CA GLU A 4 12.33 -1.12 -8.41
C GLU A 4 10.89 -0.99 -8.90
N PRO A 5 10.65 -0.29 -10.03
CA PRO A 5 9.31 -0.20 -10.59
C PRO A 5 8.74 -1.57 -10.94
N TYR A 6 7.43 -1.72 -10.73
CA TYR A 6 6.70 -2.92 -11.13
C TYR A 6 6.77 -3.10 -12.65
N GLN A 7 6.92 -4.36 -13.06
CA GLN A 7 6.83 -4.78 -14.45
C GLN A 7 5.88 -5.97 -14.56
N LEU A 8 5.28 -6.17 -15.71
CA LEU A 8 4.31 -7.25 -15.91
C LEU A 8 4.89 -8.63 -15.58
N LYS A 9 6.19 -8.82 -15.77
CA LYS A 9 6.87 -10.07 -15.39
C LYS A 9 6.78 -10.40 -13.90
N TYR A 10 6.43 -9.42 -13.05
CA TYR A 10 6.28 -9.61 -11.60
C TYR A 10 4.83 -9.86 -11.19
N PHE A 11 3.91 -9.96 -12.14
CA PHE A 11 2.48 -10.13 -11.85
C PHE A 11 2.22 -11.33 -10.94
N GLU A 12 2.72 -12.50 -11.30
CA GLU A 12 2.48 -13.72 -10.52
C GLU A 12 3.10 -13.65 -9.12
N ASP A 13 4.26 -13.03 -8.99
CA ASP A 13 4.90 -12.85 -7.67
C ASP A 13 4.05 -11.95 -6.76
N CYS A 14 3.48 -10.88 -7.31
CA CYS A 14 2.59 -9.98 -6.55
C CYS A 14 1.31 -10.70 -6.15
N ILE A 15 0.73 -11.54 -7.03
CA ILE A 15 -0.46 -12.33 -6.70
C ILE A 15 -0.16 -13.34 -5.58
N LYS A 16 1.02 -13.95 -5.57
CA LYS A 16 1.43 -14.83 -4.48
C LYS A 16 1.48 -14.09 -3.14
N ILE A 17 1.97 -12.85 -3.14
CA ILE A 17 2.00 -12.02 -1.93
C ILE A 17 0.57 -11.77 -1.44
N LEU A 18 -0.35 -11.39 -2.33
CA LEU A 18 -1.75 -11.19 -1.99
C LEU A 18 -2.35 -12.45 -1.36
N ARG A 19 -2.15 -13.60 -1.98
CA ARG A 19 -2.66 -14.88 -1.48
C ARG A 19 -2.11 -15.23 -0.11
N SER A 20 -0.85 -14.90 0.15
CA SER A 20 -0.22 -15.16 1.46
C SER A 20 -0.88 -14.36 2.60
N ASN A 21 -1.57 -13.27 2.27
CA ASN A 21 -2.26 -12.41 3.23
C ASN A 21 -3.77 -12.70 3.31
N THR A 22 -4.27 -13.66 2.56
CA THR A 22 -5.69 -14.00 2.47
C THR A 22 -5.98 -15.26 3.28
N PRO A 23 -7.02 -15.30 4.09
CA PRO A 23 -8.03 -14.28 4.33
C PRO A 23 -7.74 -13.36 5.53
N LYS A 24 -6.62 -13.55 6.22
CA LYS A 24 -6.38 -12.87 7.50
C LYS A 24 -6.35 -11.34 7.36
N TYR A 25 -5.68 -10.82 6.33
CA TYR A 25 -5.51 -9.38 6.12
C TYR A 25 -6.26 -8.86 4.90
N ILE A 26 -6.50 -9.73 3.92
CA ILE A 26 -7.15 -9.39 2.65
C ILE A 26 -8.35 -10.31 2.47
N ASP A 27 -9.50 -9.72 2.16
CA ASP A 27 -10.70 -10.50 1.84
C ASP A 27 -10.57 -11.11 0.45
N PRO A 28 -10.98 -12.40 0.24
CA PRO A 28 -10.90 -13.02 -1.09
C PRO A 28 -11.62 -12.23 -2.20
N SER A 29 -12.66 -11.45 -1.86
CA SER A 29 -13.38 -10.62 -2.82
C SER A 29 -12.52 -9.51 -3.44
N GLU A 30 -11.38 -9.18 -2.84
CA GLU A 30 -10.48 -8.13 -3.34
C GLU A 30 -9.50 -8.63 -4.40
N HIS A 31 -9.39 -9.94 -4.62
CA HIS A 31 -8.39 -10.51 -5.55
C HIS A 31 -8.56 -10.02 -6.98
N SER A 32 -9.79 -9.99 -7.49
CA SER A 32 -10.04 -9.52 -8.86
C SER A 32 -9.69 -8.04 -9.01
N MET A 33 -9.92 -7.23 -7.99
CA MET A 33 -9.57 -5.80 -8.02
C MET A 33 -8.07 -5.59 -8.11
N PHE A 34 -7.28 -6.38 -7.38
CA PHE A 34 -5.84 -6.30 -7.45
C PHE A 34 -5.29 -6.76 -8.80
N MET A 35 -5.84 -7.84 -9.35
CA MET A 35 -5.47 -8.31 -10.68
C MET A 35 -5.75 -7.25 -11.75
N ASP A 36 -6.91 -6.60 -11.68
CA ASP A 36 -7.28 -5.51 -12.59
C ASP A 36 -6.33 -4.32 -12.43
N TYR A 37 -6.01 -3.97 -11.19
CA TYR A 37 -5.08 -2.89 -10.91
C TYR A 37 -3.71 -3.13 -11.55
N LEU A 38 -3.15 -4.33 -11.37
CA LEU A 38 -1.83 -4.69 -11.91
C LEU A 38 -1.82 -4.77 -13.44
N SER A 39 -2.99 -4.84 -14.06
CA SER A 39 -3.12 -4.94 -15.52
C SER A 39 -3.30 -3.59 -16.22
N ARG A 40 -3.38 -2.49 -15.46
CA ARG A 40 -3.50 -1.15 -16.02
C ARG A 40 -2.20 -0.70 -16.65
N ASP A 41 -2.29 0.09 -17.73
CA ASP A 41 -1.11 0.56 -18.50
C ASP A 41 -0.21 1.52 -17.72
N ARG A 42 -0.80 2.32 -16.82
CA ARG A 42 -0.07 3.39 -16.12
C ARG A 42 -0.35 3.36 -14.64
N ILE A 43 0.48 2.62 -13.93
CA ILE A 43 0.45 2.62 -12.46
C ILE A 43 1.82 3.03 -11.95
N THR A 44 1.84 3.70 -10.80
CA THR A 44 3.07 3.94 -10.05
C THR A 44 3.10 2.90 -8.93
N TYR A 45 3.79 1.82 -9.21
CA TYR A 45 3.83 0.65 -8.34
C TYR A 45 5.26 0.13 -8.25
N PHE A 46 5.64 -0.35 -7.08
CA PHE A 46 7.02 -0.77 -6.79
C PHE A 46 7.04 -2.18 -6.22
N VAL A 47 8.14 -2.85 -6.45
CA VAL A 47 8.42 -4.16 -5.86
C VAL A 47 9.74 -4.09 -5.08
N LEU A 48 9.76 -4.78 -3.95
CA LEU A 48 10.93 -4.86 -3.07
C LEU A 48 11.49 -6.27 -3.10
N PHE A 49 12.78 -6.36 -3.41
CA PHE A 49 13.54 -7.61 -3.40
C PHE A 49 14.51 -7.65 -2.24
N ASP A 50 14.67 -8.83 -1.66
CA ASP A 50 15.80 -9.16 -0.82
C ASP A 50 16.50 -10.35 -1.49
N GLY A 51 17.74 -10.10 -2.00
CA GLY A 51 18.38 -11.04 -2.88
C GLY A 51 17.55 -11.27 -4.16
N LEU A 52 17.21 -12.51 -4.44
CA LEU A 52 16.40 -12.89 -5.61
C LEU A 52 14.91 -12.99 -5.28
N ASN A 53 14.51 -12.78 -4.02
CA ASN A 53 13.13 -12.94 -3.58
C ASN A 53 12.37 -11.63 -3.64
N LEU A 54 11.27 -11.61 -4.37
CA LEU A 54 10.32 -10.50 -4.35
C LEU A 54 9.45 -10.67 -3.11
N ILE A 55 9.57 -9.74 -2.15
CA ILE A 55 9.03 -9.87 -0.80
C ILE A 55 7.81 -8.98 -0.58
N ALA A 56 7.80 -7.80 -1.20
CA ALA A 56 6.77 -6.80 -0.95
C ALA A 56 6.47 -6.01 -2.21
N CYS A 57 5.30 -5.42 -2.25
CA CYS A 57 4.87 -4.57 -3.35
C CYS A 57 3.95 -3.47 -2.81
N GLY A 58 3.89 -2.35 -3.52
CA GLY A 58 3.06 -1.22 -3.13
C GLY A 58 3.33 -0.01 -3.98
N GLY A 59 2.33 0.83 -4.15
CA GLY A 59 2.47 2.02 -4.96
C GLY A 59 1.56 3.14 -4.50
N TYR A 60 1.27 4.06 -5.41
CA TYR A 60 0.35 5.16 -5.15
C TYR A 60 -0.24 5.68 -6.45
N GLY A 61 -1.34 6.38 -6.32
CA GLY A 61 -1.96 7.13 -7.41
C GLY A 61 -2.25 8.55 -6.97
N LEU A 62 -2.56 9.40 -7.94
CA LEU A 62 -2.93 10.79 -7.69
C LEU A 62 -4.37 11.02 -8.14
N ASN A 63 -5.06 11.95 -7.47
CA ASN A 63 -6.33 12.45 -7.98
C ASN A 63 -6.07 13.29 -9.24
N LYS A 64 -7.14 13.65 -9.99
CA LYS A 64 -7.02 14.41 -11.24
C LYS A 64 -6.27 15.73 -11.07
N GLN A 65 -6.53 16.43 -9.97
CA GLN A 65 -5.96 17.75 -9.69
C GLN A 65 -4.51 17.66 -9.19
N LYS A 66 -4.01 16.45 -8.90
CA LYS A 66 -2.69 16.20 -8.32
C LYS A 66 -2.51 16.92 -6.97
N THR A 67 -3.59 17.00 -6.20
CA THR A 67 -3.60 17.62 -4.87
C THR A 67 -3.58 16.61 -3.74
N LYS A 68 -3.83 15.33 -4.04
CA LYS A 68 -3.83 14.24 -3.09
C LYS A 68 -3.21 13.01 -3.71
N ALA A 69 -2.40 12.30 -2.93
CA ALA A 69 -1.92 10.96 -3.28
C ALA A 69 -2.69 9.93 -2.44
N GLY A 70 -2.91 8.75 -3.03
CA GLY A 70 -3.44 7.61 -2.32
C GLY A 70 -2.47 6.44 -2.41
N LEU A 71 -2.11 5.84 -1.27
CA LEU A 71 -1.30 4.64 -1.27
C LEU A 71 -2.12 3.45 -1.75
N ASP A 72 -1.58 2.69 -2.68
CA ASP A 72 -2.25 1.57 -3.32
C ASP A 72 -1.58 0.24 -2.97
N TRP A 73 -2.36 -0.72 -2.56
CA TRP A 73 -2.00 -2.13 -2.48
C TRP A 73 -0.62 -2.39 -1.88
N GLY A 74 -0.35 -1.84 -0.70
CA GLY A 74 0.87 -2.13 0.05
C GLY A 74 0.77 -3.50 0.71
N LEU A 75 1.62 -4.43 0.29
CA LEU A 75 1.57 -5.82 0.73
C LEU A 75 2.98 -6.34 1.00
N VAL A 76 3.12 -7.11 2.08
CA VAL A 76 4.35 -7.86 2.38
C VAL A 76 3.97 -9.33 2.48
N GLN A 77 4.77 -10.21 1.88
CA GLN A 77 4.54 -11.64 1.97
C GLN A 77 4.46 -12.06 3.45
N SER A 78 3.45 -12.87 3.80
CA SER A 78 3.10 -13.11 5.21
C SER A 78 4.27 -13.64 6.05
N LYS A 79 5.10 -14.51 5.52
CA LYS A 79 6.25 -15.06 6.25
C LYS A 79 7.36 -14.03 6.50
N TYR A 80 7.29 -12.86 5.87
CA TYR A 80 8.25 -11.78 6.07
C TYR A 80 7.68 -10.60 6.86
N HIS A 81 6.50 -10.75 7.46
CA HIS A 81 5.93 -9.72 8.34
C HIS A 81 6.83 -9.49 9.56
N ASN A 82 6.78 -8.27 10.11
CA ASN A 82 7.51 -7.86 11.31
C ASN A 82 9.05 -7.92 11.18
N LYS A 83 9.55 -7.78 9.96
CA LYS A 83 11.00 -7.79 9.68
C LYS A 83 11.50 -6.48 9.07
N GLY A 84 10.66 -5.45 9.03
CA GLY A 84 11.03 -4.12 8.55
C GLY A 84 10.85 -3.86 7.06
N TYR A 85 10.45 -4.85 6.27
CA TYR A 85 10.27 -4.66 4.82
C TYR A 85 9.14 -3.71 4.49
N GLY A 86 8.03 -3.81 5.20
CA GLY A 86 6.90 -2.89 5.02
C GLY A 86 7.30 -1.44 5.31
N SER A 87 8.09 -1.22 6.34
CA SER A 87 8.59 0.11 6.69
C SER A 87 9.50 0.67 5.61
N GLU A 88 10.40 -0.14 5.06
CA GLU A 88 11.30 0.28 3.99
C GLU A 88 10.52 0.67 2.74
N LEU A 89 9.56 -0.15 2.34
CA LEU A 89 8.73 0.14 1.17
C LEU A 89 7.87 1.39 1.38
N LEU A 90 7.32 1.56 2.58
CA LEU A 90 6.51 2.75 2.88
C LEU A 90 7.36 4.02 2.84
N ARG A 91 8.54 4.01 3.46
CA ARG A 91 9.46 5.16 3.39
C ARG A 91 9.80 5.52 1.96
N TYR A 92 10.06 4.52 1.13
CA TYR A 92 10.35 4.74 -0.29
C TYR A 92 9.17 5.42 -1.00
N ARG A 93 7.95 4.91 -0.80
CA ARG A 93 6.75 5.50 -1.42
C ARG A 93 6.51 6.94 -0.94
N LEU A 94 6.63 7.19 0.37
CA LEU A 94 6.46 8.53 0.92
C LEU A 94 7.50 9.50 0.37
N SER A 95 8.76 9.07 0.30
CA SER A 95 9.84 9.88 -0.27
C SER A 95 9.61 10.17 -1.75
N HIS A 96 9.16 9.19 -2.51
CA HIS A 96 8.87 9.34 -3.94
C HIS A 96 7.73 10.36 -4.16
N ILE A 97 6.67 10.28 -3.36
CA ILE A 97 5.57 11.24 -3.42
C ILE A 97 6.07 12.65 -3.08
N GLN A 98 6.78 12.80 -1.98
CA GLN A 98 7.25 14.10 -1.51
C GLN A 98 8.24 14.75 -2.46
N SER A 99 9.08 13.97 -3.12
CA SER A 99 10.05 14.48 -4.10
C SER A 99 9.38 14.94 -5.39
N ASN A 100 8.34 14.24 -5.83
CA ASN A 100 7.69 14.54 -7.11
C ASN A 100 6.47 15.47 -6.96
N TYR A 101 5.82 15.45 -5.80
CA TYR A 101 4.58 16.19 -5.52
C TYR A 101 4.66 16.80 -4.11
N PRO A 102 5.58 17.76 -3.89
CA PRO A 102 5.77 18.29 -2.53
C PRO A 102 4.51 18.96 -2.00
N GLY A 103 4.24 18.71 -0.72
CA GLY A 103 3.19 19.41 0.01
C GLY A 103 1.78 18.87 -0.14
N ILE A 104 1.59 17.73 -0.81
CA ILE A 104 0.25 17.13 -0.90
C ILE A 104 -0.03 16.19 0.26
N ASP A 105 -1.32 16.03 0.60
CA ASP A 105 -1.75 15.06 1.58
C ASP A 105 -1.70 13.64 0.99
N ILE A 106 -1.41 12.66 1.84
CA ILE A 106 -1.32 11.27 1.44
C ILE A 106 -2.40 10.48 2.17
N HIS A 107 -3.25 9.80 1.41
CA HIS A 107 -4.35 8.99 1.92
C HIS A 107 -4.08 7.51 1.74
N LEU A 108 -4.68 6.71 2.60
CA LEU A 108 -4.72 5.26 2.43
C LEU A 108 -5.97 4.73 3.11
N ASP A 109 -6.33 3.49 2.78
CA ASP A 109 -7.26 2.72 3.57
C ASP A 109 -6.62 1.37 3.93
N THR A 110 -6.95 0.89 5.11
CA THR A 110 -6.40 -0.35 5.68
C THR A 110 -7.39 -0.92 6.68
N SER A 111 -7.07 -2.07 7.27
CA SER A 111 -7.96 -2.71 8.24
C SER A 111 -7.55 -2.42 9.69
N GLN A 112 -8.43 -2.83 10.62
CA GLN A 112 -8.14 -2.77 12.06
C GLN A 112 -6.89 -3.59 12.44
N LYS A 113 -6.46 -4.50 11.58
CA LYS A 113 -5.29 -5.35 11.84
C LYS A 113 -3.97 -4.68 11.52
N THR A 114 -3.99 -3.62 10.71
CA THR A 114 -2.76 -3.01 10.18
C THR A 114 -2.67 -1.49 10.35
N TYR A 115 -3.74 -0.81 10.78
CA TYR A 115 -3.74 0.66 10.86
C TYR A 115 -2.67 1.22 11.81
N LYS A 116 -2.33 0.50 12.88
CA LYS A 116 -1.30 0.96 13.85
C LYS A 116 0.07 1.07 13.22
N PHE A 117 0.37 0.23 12.23
CA PHE A 117 1.61 0.33 11.48
C PHE A 117 1.73 1.72 10.81
N TYR A 118 0.64 2.18 10.19
CA TYR A 118 0.64 3.48 9.53
C TYR A 118 0.62 4.65 10.52
N GLU A 119 0.01 4.49 11.68
CA GLU A 119 0.05 5.51 12.73
C GLU A 119 1.47 5.87 13.14
N LYS A 120 2.40 4.90 13.13
CA LYS A 120 3.81 5.15 13.44
C LYS A 120 4.47 6.11 12.46
N PHE A 121 3.93 6.26 11.27
CA PHE A 121 4.45 7.18 10.24
C PHE A 121 3.71 8.52 10.22
N GLY A 122 2.79 8.74 11.17
CA GLY A 122 2.07 9.99 11.29
C GLY A 122 0.69 10.01 10.64
N PHE A 123 0.24 8.91 10.08
CA PHE A 123 -1.13 8.80 9.55
C PHE A 123 -2.14 8.82 10.69
N ILE A 124 -3.26 9.49 10.48
CA ILE A 124 -4.38 9.52 11.44
C ILE A 124 -5.63 8.91 10.80
N VAL A 125 -6.45 8.27 11.63
CA VAL A 125 -7.71 7.67 11.16
C VAL A 125 -8.75 8.80 11.02
N GLU A 126 -9.37 8.89 9.84
CA GLU A 126 -10.44 9.84 9.57
C GLU A 126 -11.82 9.19 9.64
N LYS A 127 -11.95 7.93 9.24
CA LYS A 127 -13.21 7.23 9.15
C LYS A 127 -13.01 5.73 9.30
N ILE A 128 -13.95 5.08 9.98
CA ILE A 128 -14.01 3.62 10.11
C ILE A 128 -15.32 3.14 9.52
N THR A 129 -15.26 2.19 8.60
CA THR A 129 -16.42 1.52 8.01
C THR A 129 -16.43 0.07 8.46
N ALA A 130 -17.40 -0.31 9.28
CA ALA A 130 -17.51 -1.69 9.75
C ALA A 130 -17.71 -2.64 8.58
N ASN A 131 -16.92 -3.71 8.55
CA ASN A 131 -16.93 -4.71 7.46
C ASN A 131 -16.75 -4.10 6.08
N GLY A 132 -16.04 -2.98 5.96
CA GLY A 132 -15.85 -2.27 4.70
C GLY A 132 -15.12 -3.09 3.63
N TYR A 133 -14.26 -4.03 4.02
CA TYR A 133 -13.58 -4.94 3.10
C TYR A 133 -14.27 -6.30 2.98
N GLY A 134 -15.03 -6.70 3.96
CA GLY A 134 -15.66 -7.99 4.04
C GLY A 134 -15.97 -8.36 5.49
N ALA A 135 -16.44 -9.57 5.73
CA ALA A 135 -16.78 -10.03 7.07
C ALA A 135 -15.54 -9.96 7.98
N GLU A 136 -15.66 -9.30 9.12
CA GLU A 136 -14.61 -9.15 10.14
C GLU A 136 -13.38 -8.35 9.69
N LEU A 137 -13.47 -7.65 8.55
CA LEU A 137 -12.43 -6.73 8.09
C LEU A 137 -13.03 -5.33 7.90
N ASP A 138 -12.77 -4.46 8.87
CA ASP A 138 -13.20 -3.07 8.83
C ASP A 138 -12.30 -2.26 7.92
N GLN A 139 -12.82 -1.17 7.36
CA GLN A 139 -12.04 -0.26 6.54
C GLN A 139 -11.74 1.00 7.34
N TYR A 140 -10.46 1.27 7.52
CA TYR A 140 -9.94 2.46 8.20
C TYR A 140 -9.37 3.40 7.15
N ASP A 141 -10.03 4.53 6.94
CA ASP A 141 -9.53 5.58 6.05
C ASP A 141 -8.59 6.49 6.84
N MET A 142 -7.37 6.67 6.33
CA MET A 142 -6.31 7.41 7.03
C MET A 142 -5.69 8.47 6.15
N VAL A 143 -5.13 9.49 6.78
CA VAL A 143 -4.44 10.59 6.08
C VAL A 143 -3.16 10.97 6.79
N LEU A 144 -2.14 11.29 5.99
CA LEU A 144 -0.92 11.95 6.42
C LEU A 144 -0.90 13.36 5.84
N LYS A 145 -0.97 14.34 6.73
CA LYS A 145 -0.85 15.76 6.37
C LYS A 145 0.64 16.11 6.26
N THR A 146 1.09 16.46 5.07
CA THR A 146 2.52 16.72 4.83
C THR A 146 2.89 18.19 4.91
N ILE A 147 1.90 19.09 4.89
CA ILE A 147 2.12 20.52 5.11
C ILE A 147 1.71 20.84 6.53
N PRO A 148 2.62 21.43 7.36
CA PRO A 148 2.21 21.94 8.67
C PRO A 148 1.18 23.04 8.48
N GLU A 149 0.07 22.98 9.22
CA GLU A 149 -0.87 24.07 9.29
C GLU A 149 -0.25 25.20 10.10
N ASN A 150 -0.21 26.39 9.51
CA ASN A 150 0.23 27.62 10.20
C ASN A 150 -0.98 28.38 10.73
#